data_c29c4021d761d7cb65008fec8a7973b7
#
_entry.id   c29c4021d761d7cb65008fec8a7973b7
#
_cell.length_a   1.000
_cell.length_b   1.000
_cell.length_c   1.000
_cell.angle_alpha   90.00
_cell.angle_beta   90.00
_cell.angle_gamma   90.00
#
_symmetry.space_group_name_H-M   'P 1'
#
loop_
_entity.id
_entity.type
_entity.pdbx_description
1 polymer ?
#
loop_
_entity_poly.entity_id
_entity_poly.type
_entity_poly.pdbx_seq_one_letter_code
_entity_poly.pdbx_strand_id
1 'polypeptide(L)'
;AFRQRRGYDLEPYLPVIFRPARDNFFITETMRHRPADDFFLTEFDDRIRHDYQETVSDLIIERFVETSADWAESRGLVSKGQSYGADFDVIKAMGQNTMPESEQLFAGGGETVLKMASASGDLYDRRVISAESFVWYKLAYGVSPAQLKLAADKLFVSGINQIIYHGIPYRPEGKAYEDYFGELDWYP
;
A
#
# COMPACT_ATOMS: atom_id res chain seq x y z
N ALA A 1 -21.20 12.11 -7.41
CA ALA A 1 -20.72 11.43 -6.20
C ALA A 1 -20.49 12.40 -5.04
N PHE A 2 -19.62 13.41 -5.15
CA PHE A 2 -19.28 14.33 -4.06
C PHE A 2 -20.53 15.01 -3.46
N ARG A 3 -21.32 15.71 -4.29
CA ARG A 3 -22.56 16.39 -3.84
C ARG A 3 -23.54 15.45 -3.13
N GLN A 4 -23.66 14.22 -3.61
CA GLN A 4 -24.55 13.22 -2.98
C GLN A 4 -24.07 12.81 -1.58
N ARG A 5 -22.76 12.80 -1.35
CA ARG A 5 -22.15 12.37 -0.08
C ARG A 5 -21.98 13.50 0.92
N ARG A 6 -21.66 14.70 0.43
CA ARG A 6 -21.28 15.84 1.28
C ARG A 6 -22.34 16.95 1.34
N GLY A 7 -23.34 16.94 0.42
CA GLY A 7 -24.48 17.86 0.44
C GLY A 7 -24.23 19.23 -0.22
N TYR A 8 -23.03 19.44 -0.81
CA TYR A 8 -22.71 20.68 -1.51
C TYR A 8 -21.89 20.42 -2.80
N ASP A 9 -21.77 21.43 -3.65
CA ASP A 9 -21.01 21.33 -4.89
C ASP A 9 -19.51 21.59 -4.66
N LEU A 10 -18.66 20.76 -5.24
CA LEU A 10 -17.19 20.89 -5.16
C LEU A 10 -16.66 21.94 -6.13
N GLU A 11 -17.37 22.22 -7.24
CA GLU A 11 -16.87 23.02 -8.35
C GLU A 11 -16.32 24.40 -7.93
N PRO A 12 -16.99 25.18 -7.05
CA PRO A 12 -16.46 26.48 -6.60
C PRO A 12 -15.14 26.36 -5.79
N TYR A 13 -14.82 25.17 -5.29
CA TYR A 13 -13.69 24.91 -4.41
C TYR A 13 -12.57 24.11 -5.08
N LEU A 14 -12.64 23.88 -6.40
CA LEU A 14 -11.61 23.14 -7.13
C LEU A 14 -10.18 23.68 -6.88
N PRO A 15 -9.92 24.99 -6.80
CA PRO A 15 -8.57 25.47 -6.49
C PRO A 15 -8.03 25.00 -5.13
N VAL A 16 -8.91 24.74 -4.16
CA VAL A 16 -8.52 24.28 -2.81
C VAL A 16 -7.99 22.85 -2.81
N ILE A 17 -8.57 22.00 -3.67
CA ILE A 17 -8.18 20.59 -3.73
C ILE A 17 -6.94 20.31 -4.58
N PHE A 18 -6.55 21.23 -5.48
CA PHE A 18 -5.33 21.11 -6.28
C PHE A 18 -4.07 21.49 -5.52
N ARG A 19 -4.12 21.43 -4.21
CA ARG A 19 -2.95 21.57 -3.36
C ARG A 19 -1.97 20.42 -3.63
N PRO A 20 -0.67 20.70 -3.77
CA PRO A 20 0.32 19.63 -3.84
C PRO A 20 0.21 18.71 -2.62
N ALA A 21 0.37 17.42 -2.84
CA ALA A 21 0.27 16.39 -1.83
C ALA A 21 1.31 16.61 -0.71
N ARG A 22 0.96 17.44 0.28
CA ARG A 22 1.84 17.80 1.40
C ARG A 22 2.10 16.63 2.32
N ASP A 23 1.14 15.71 2.42
CA ASP A 23 1.11 14.66 3.42
C ASP A 23 1.21 13.25 2.80
N ASN A 24 1.45 13.12 1.50
CA ASN A 24 1.70 11.82 0.91
C ASN A 24 3.13 11.39 1.20
N PHE A 25 3.29 10.56 2.22
CA PHE A 25 4.58 10.03 2.68
C PHE A 25 5.42 9.46 1.52
N PHE A 26 4.80 8.71 0.63
CA PHE A 26 5.51 8.08 -0.48
C PHE A 26 6.05 9.10 -1.48
N ILE A 27 5.26 10.12 -1.81
CA ILE A 27 5.68 11.18 -2.74
C ILE A 27 6.70 12.10 -2.08
N THR A 28 6.50 12.46 -0.82
CA THR A 28 7.38 13.38 -0.09
C THR A 28 8.74 12.76 0.15
N GLU A 29 8.81 11.50 0.57
CA GLU A 29 10.06 10.81 0.87
C GLU A 29 10.79 10.32 -0.39
N THR A 30 10.07 9.81 -1.39
CA THR A 30 10.69 9.27 -2.61
C THR A 30 11.01 10.32 -3.66
N MET A 31 10.20 11.35 -3.82
CA MET A 31 10.38 12.34 -4.89
C MET A 31 10.98 13.66 -4.41
N ARG A 32 11.25 13.83 -3.11
CA ARG A 32 11.80 15.07 -2.51
C ARG A 32 11.11 16.35 -2.98
N HIS A 33 9.81 16.27 -3.21
CA HIS A 33 9.03 17.43 -3.63
C HIS A 33 8.86 18.39 -2.44
N ARG A 34 9.29 19.62 -2.60
CA ARG A 34 8.90 20.68 -1.67
C ARG A 34 7.41 20.94 -1.84
N PRO A 35 6.59 20.89 -0.76
CA PRO A 35 5.22 21.31 -0.85
C PRO A 35 5.18 22.80 -1.25
N ALA A 36 4.25 23.14 -2.13
CA ALA A 36 3.96 24.55 -2.40
C ALA A 36 3.37 25.19 -1.13
N ASP A 37 3.45 26.53 -1.06
CA ASP A 37 2.82 27.28 0.02
C ASP A 37 1.33 26.99 0.10
N ASP A 38 0.80 26.99 1.32
CA ASP A 38 -0.61 26.75 1.58
C ASP A 38 -1.47 27.78 0.86
N PHE A 39 -2.42 27.31 0.08
CA PHE A 39 -3.41 28.14 -0.58
C PHE A 39 -4.75 28.03 0.15
N PHE A 40 -5.29 29.15 0.56
CA PHE A 40 -6.58 29.23 1.25
C PHE A 40 -7.51 30.21 0.54
N LEU A 41 -8.73 29.78 0.25
CA LEU A 41 -9.82 30.61 -0.27
C LEU A 41 -10.78 31.04 0.84
N THR A 42 -11.04 30.15 1.80
CA THR A 42 -12.03 30.34 2.86
C THR A 42 -11.53 29.72 4.17
N GLU A 43 -12.19 30.06 5.26
CA GLU A 43 -11.97 29.41 6.58
C GLU A 43 -12.36 27.92 6.60
N PHE A 44 -13.06 27.44 5.58
CA PHE A 44 -13.53 26.05 5.49
C PHE A 44 -12.66 25.14 4.61
N ASP A 45 -11.55 25.64 4.08
CA ASP A 45 -10.72 24.93 3.10
C ASP A 45 -10.25 23.55 3.59
N ASP A 46 -9.86 23.43 4.85
CA ASP A 46 -9.41 22.16 5.41
C ASP A 46 -10.55 21.14 5.48
N ARG A 47 -11.77 21.59 5.78
CA ARG A 47 -12.95 20.73 5.72
C ARG A 47 -13.25 20.29 4.28
N ILE A 48 -13.11 21.20 3.33
CA ILE A 48 -13.34 20.88 1.91
C ILE A 48 -12.33 19.86 1.41
N ARG A 49 -11.06 20.00 1.77
CA ARG A 49 -10.00 19.01 1.47
C ARG A 49 -10.31 17.66 2.09
N HIS A 50 -10.68 17.65 3.36
CA HIS A 50 -11.07 16.43 4.07
C HIS A 50 -12.26 15.75 3.39
N ASP A 51 -13.35 16.48 3.13
CA ASP A 51 -14.55 15.95 2.47
C ASP A 51 -14.25 15.42 1.06
N TYR A 52 -13.32 16.03 0.36
CA TYR A 52 -12.84 15.55 -0.94
C TYR A 52 -12.04 14.25 -0.80
N GLN A 53 -11.07 14.20 0.12
CA GLN A 53 -10.26 13.02 0.38
C GLN A 53 -11.12 11.83 0.80
N GLU A 54 -12.01 12.02 1.76
CA GLU A 54 -12.98 11.00 2.19
C GLU A 54 -13.84 10.49 1.02
N THR A 55 -14.29 11.42 0.15
CA THR A 55 -15.07 11.01 -1.02
C THR A 55 -14.28 10.18 -2.00
N VAL A 56 -13.02 10.54 -2.25
CA VAL A 56 -12.12 9.79 -3.13
C VAL A 56 -11.79 8.43 -2.52
N SER A 57 -11.49 8.39 -1.22
CA SER A 57 -11.24 7.16 -0.47
C SER A 57 -12.41 6.19 -0.58
N ASP A 58 -13.62 6.65 -0.27
CA ASP A 58 -14.83 5.84 -0.38
C ASP A 58 -15.04 5.31 -1.81
N LEU A 59 -14.84 6.15 -2.82
CA LEU A 59 -15.01 5.73 -4.22
C LEU A 59 -13.97 4.70 -4.67
N ILE A 60 -12.72 4.85 -4.25
CA ILE A 60 -11.67 3.86 -4.54
C ILE A 60 -12.03 2.52 -3.90
N ILE A 61 -12.43 2.54 -2.64
CA ILE A 61 -12.77 1.32 -1.90
C ILE A 61 -13.98 0.64 -2.53
N GLU A 62 -15.09 1.36 -2.70
CA GLU A 62 -16.34 0.79 -3.21
C GLU A 62 -16.26 0.36 -4.68
N ARG A 63 -15.60 1.17 -5.52
CA ARG A 63 -15.64 0.96 -6.99
C ARG A 63 -14.51 0.11 -7.52
N PHE A 64 -13.44 -0.01 -6.78
CA PHE A 64 -12.28 -0.80 -7.20
C PHE A 64 -12.03 -1.98 -6.26
N VAL A 65 -11.75 -1.73 -4.98
CA VAL A 65 -11.32 -2.79 -4.07
C VAL A 65 -12.47 -3.78 -3.80
N GLU A 66 -13.62 -3.31 -3.33
CA GLU A 66 -14.80 -4.15 -3.08
C GLU A 66 -15.28 -4.86 -4.35
N THR A 67 -15.40 -4.11 -5.45
CA THR A 67 -15.83 -4.69 -6.73
C THR A 67 -14.89 -5.83 -7.18
N SER A 68 -13.58 -5.67 -6.99
CA SER A 68 -12.61 -6.69 -7.33
C SER A 68 -12.67 -7.90 -6.41
N ALA A 69 -12.86 -7.67 -5.10
CA ALA A 69 -13.01 -8.72 -4.11
C ALA A 69 -14.29 -9.52 -4.34
N ASP A 70 -15.42 -8.86 -4.51
CA ASP A 70 -16.74 -9.49 -4.81
C ASP A 70 -16.67 -10.32 -6.10
N TRP A 71 -16.00 -9.79 -7.13
CA TRP A 71 -15.81 -10.52 -8.38
C TRP A 71 -15.02 -11.82 -8.16
N ALA A 72 -13.95 -11.77 -7.37
CA ALA A 72 -13.15 -12.95 -7.04
C ALA A 72 -13.97 -13.97 -6.23
N GLU A 73 -14.63 -13.52 -5.17
CA GLU A 73 -15.44 -14.36 -4.30
C GLU A 73 -16.62 -15.02 -5.05
N SER A 74 -17.27 -14.29 -5.96
CA SER A 74 -18.34 -14.84 -6.80
C SER A 74 -17.91 -16.01 -7.69
N ARG A 75 -16.59 -16.22 -7.83
CA ARG A 75 -15.98 -17.32 -8.59
C ARG A 75 -15.28 -18.34 -7.72
N GLY A 76 -15.45 -18.26 -6.41
CA GLY A 76 -14.77 -19.12 -5.45
C GLY A 76 -13.26 -18.88 -5.36
N LEU A 77 -12.81 -17.68 -5.74
CA LEU A 77 -11.43 -17.25 -5.64
C LEU A 77 -11.20 -16.44 -4.36
N VAL A 78 -9.97 -16.42 -3.89
CA VAL A 78 -9.53 -15.56 -2.79
C VAL A 78 -9.01 -14.26 -3.36
N SER A 79 -9.54 -13.14 -2.89
CA SER A 79 -8.97 -11.83 -3.22
C SER A 79 -7.78 -11.54 -2.31
N LYS A 80 -6.69 -11.10 -2.90
CA LYS A 80 -5.48 -10.66 -2.20
C LYS A 80 -5.04 -9.31 -2.76
N GLY A 81 -4.70 -8.37 -1.89
CA GLY A 81 -4.30 -7.06 -2.37
C GLY A 81 -3.51 -6.24 -1.36
N GLN A 82 -2.51 -5.53 -1.90
CA GLN A 82 -1.74 -4.51 -1.23
C GLN A 82 -2.44 -3.16 -1.46
N SER A 83 -3.51 -2.92 -0.69
CA SER A 83 -4.35 -1.74 -0.85
C SER A 83 -3.76 -0.54 -0.14
N TYR A 84 -2.66 0.02 -0.65
CA TYR A 84 -1.99 1.23 -0.16
C TYR A 84 -1.29 1.97 -1.34
N GLY A 85 -0.60 3.08 -1.04
CA GLY A 85 0.15 3.86 -2.04
C GLY A 85 -0.59 5.09 -2.58
N ALA A 86 -1.77 5.41 -2.06
CA ALA A 86 -2.52 6.62 -2.35
C ALA A 86 -3.26 7.11 -1.09
N ASP A 87 -3.83 8.30 -1.15
CA ASP A 87 -4.57 8.90 -0.03
C ASP A 87 -5.98 8.32 0.06
N PHE A 88 -6.10 7.19 0.73
CA PHE A 88 -7.38 6.59 1.11
C PHE A 88 -7.24 5.81 2.42
N ASP A 89 -8.36 5.41 3.00
CA ASP A 89 -8.38 4.59 4.21
C ASP A 89 -7.81 3.19 3.92
N VAL A 90 -6.52 3.03 4.19
CA VAL A 90 -5.75 1.81 3.92
C VAL A 90 -6.30 0.63 4.71
N ILE A 91 -6.67 0.84 5.98
CA ILE A 91 -7.18 -0.21 6.86
C ILE A 91 -8.50 -0.75 6.31
N LYS A 92 -9.41 0.16 5.95
CA LYS A 92 -10.71 -0.18 5.34
C LYS A 92 -10.51 -0.89 4.00
N ALA A 93 -9.61 -0.36 3.15
CA ALA A 93 -9.34 -0.94 1.83
C ALA A 93 -8.75 -2.35 1.90
N MET A 94 -7.73 -2.56 2.74
CA MET A 94 -7.15 -3.88 2.96
C MET A 94 -8.17 -4.88 3.50
N GLY A 95 -9.06 -4.43 4.42
CA GLY A 95 -10.09 -5.25 5.03
C GLY A 95 -11.15 -5.79 4.04
N GLN A 96 -11.32 -5.15 2.87
CA GLN A 96 -12.22 -5.67 1.84
C GLN A 96 -11.68 -6.94 1.17
N ASN A 97 -10.36 -7.11 1.10
CA ASN A 97 -9.80 -8.34 0.55
C ASN A 97 -10.01 -9.52 1.52
N THR A 98 -10.20 -10.71 0.98
CA THR A 98 -10.25 -11.96 1.75
C THR A 98 -8.92 -12.19 2.49
N MET A 99 -7.81 -11.76 1.87
CA MET A 99 -6.47 -11.84 2.40
C MET A 99 -5.80 -10.45 2.31
N PRO A 100 -5.85 -9.65 3.37
CA PRO A 100 -5.07 -8.42 3.46
C PRO A 100 -3.58 -8.71 3.28
N GLU A 101 -2.91 -7.92 2.43
CA GLU A 101 -1.48 -8.07 2.19
C GLU A 101 -0.74 -6.77 2.44
N SER A 102 0.37 -6.88 3.12
CA SER A 102 1.36 -5.84 3.33
C SER A 102 2.63 -6.15 2.55
N GLU A 103 3.66 -5.37 2.75
CA GLU A 103 4.95 -5.51 2.08
C GLU A 103 6.10 -5.30 3.06
N GLN A 104 7.07 -6.21 3.06
CA GLN A 104 8.30 -6.08 3.81
C GLN A 104 9.40 -5.51 2.91
N LEU A 105 9.46 -4.20 2.80
CA LEU A 105 10.49 -3.51 2.05
C LEU A 105 11.83 -3.48 2.80
N PHE A 106 12.94 -3.58 2.06
CA PHE A 106 14.29 -3.30 2.53
C PHE A 106 14.71 -4.04 3.82
N ALA A 107 14.58 -5.36 3.81
CA ALA A 107 15.05 -6.24 4.90
C ALA A 107 14.43 -5.99 6.29
N GLY A 108 13.39 -5.25 6.36
CA GLY A 108 12.80 -4.98 7.65
C GLY A 108 11.41 -4.38 7.61
N GLY A 109 11.07 -3.69 6.55
CA GLY A 109 9.83 -2.95 6.44
C GLY A 109 9.59 -2.00 7.63
N GLY A 110 8.81 -0.98 7.47
CA GLY A 110 8.29 -0.22 8.60
C GLY A 110 7.29 -1.08 9.39
N GLU A 111 7.40 -1.16 10.70
CA GLU A 111 6.43 -1.91 11.53
C GLU A 111 4.99 -1.45 11.29
N THR A 112 4.80 -0.16 11.05
CA THR A 112 3.50 0.42 10.75
C THR A 112 2.88 -0.20 9.50
N VAL A 113 3.65 -0.34 8.41
CA VAL A 113 3.16 -0.93 7.15
C VAL A 113 2.75 -2.39 7.35
N LEU A 114 3.56 -3.17 8.06
CA LEU A 114 3.24 -4.56 8.37
C LEU A 114 1.99 -4.67 9.24
N LYS A 115 1.85 -3.82 10.24
CA LYS A 115 0.70 -3.81 11.15
C LYS A 115 -0.59 -3.32 10.51
N MET A 116 -0.56 -2.57 9.41
CA MET A 116 -1.78 -2.20 8.69
C MET A 116 -2.55 -3.43 8.21
N ALA A 117 -1.87 -4.42 7.63
CA ALA A 117 -2.52 -5.65 7.18
C ALA A 117 -3.08 -6.46 8.36
N SER A 118 -2.34 -6.63 9.46
CA SER A 118 -2.85 -7.35 10.63
C SER A 118 -4.01 -6.62 11.32
N ALA A 119 -3.93 -5.30 11.45
CA ALA A 119 -5.03 -4.50 11.98
C ALA A 119 -6.29 -4.61 11.11
N SER A 120 -6.13 -4.61 9.78
CA SER A 120 -7.24 -4.85 8.86
C SER A 120 -7.82 -6.26 9.06
N GLY A 121 -6.96 -7.25 9.24
CA GLY A 121 -7.38 -8.61 9.52
C GLY A 121 -8.23 -8.72 10.78
N ASP A 122 -7.77 -8.11 11.87
CA ASP A 122 -8.48 -8.11 13.15
C ASP A 122 -9.84 -7.40 13.06
N LEU A 123 -9.88 -6.23 12.40
CA LEU A 123 -11.10 -5.42 12.28
C LEU A 123 -12.15 -6.05 11.35
N TYR A 124 -11.73 -6.79 10.35
CA TYR A 124 -12.61 -7.35 9.31
C TYR A 124 -12.71 -8.89 9.36
N ASP A 125 -12.26 -9.51 10.47
CA ASP A 125 -12.29 -10.97 10.70
C ASP A 125 -11.63 -11.76 9.56
N ARG A 126 -10.45 -11.29 9.09
CA ARG A 126 -9.66 -11.97 8.07
C ARG A 126 -8.61 -12.86 8.76
N ARG A 127 -8.63 -14.16 8.45
CA ARG A 127 -7.77 -15.13 9.15
C ARG A 127 -6.37 -15.26 8.58
N VAL A 128 -6.22 -14.98 7.29
CA VAL A 128 -4.94 -15.07 6.60
C VAL A 128 -4.47 -13.66 6.28
N ILE A 129 -3.34 -13.32 6.86
CA ILE A 129 -2.70 -12.01 6.70
C ILE A 129 -1.36 -12.24 6.05
N SER A 130 -1.18 -11.73 4.84
CA SER A 130 0.04 -11.96 4.08
C SER A 130 0.95 -10.72 4.03
N ALA A 131 2.21 -10.96 3.71
CA ALA A 131 3.13 -9.90 3.31
C ALA A 131 4.03 -10.40 2.19
N GLU A 132 4.14 -9.61 1.15
CA GLU A 132 5.22 -9.72 0.17
C GLU A 132 6.53 -9.39 0.87
N SER A 133 7.49 -10.30 0.82
CA SER A 133 8.56 -10.33 1.81
C SER A 133 9.91 -10.68 1.24
N PHE A 134 10.93 -10.38 2.03
CA PHE A 134 12.32 -10.71 1.75
C PHE A 134 12.91 -9.92 0.58
N VAL A 135 12.57 -8.64 0.52
CA VAL A 135 13.15 -7.70 -0.43
C VAL A 135 14.44 -7.12 0.16
N TRP A 136 15.58 -7.38 -0.46
CA TRP A 136 16.87 -6.77 -0.13
C TRP A 136 17.42 -6.03 -1.33
N TYR A 137 17.67 -4.76 -1.14
CA TYR A 137 18.25 -3.93 -2.18
C TYR A 137 19.78 -4.11 -2.22
N LYS A 138 20.34 -4.37 -3.40
CA LYS A 138 21.77 -4.55 -3.65
C LYS A 138 22.45 -5.69 -2.87
N LEU A 139 21.71 -6.71 -2.48
CA LEU A 139 22.22 -7.90 -1.79
C LEU A 139 21.84 -9.20 -2.50
N ALA A 140 21.68 -9.18 -3.82
CA ALA A 140 21.36 -10.38 -4.58
C ALA A 140 22.31 -11.53 -4.23
N TYR A 141 21.77 -12.69 -3.86
CA TYR A 141 22.50 -13.87 -3.39
C TYR A 141 23.38 -13.67 -2.13
N GLY A 142 23.28 -12.49 -1.48
CA GLY A 142 24.09 -12.18 -0.30
C GLY A 142 23.38 -12.39 1.03
N VAL A 143 22.12 -12.82 1.00
CA VAL A 143 21.28 -12.95 2.21
C VAL A 143 21.47 -14.31 2.86
N SER A 144 21.89 -14.31 4.12
CA SER A 144 22.07 -15.53 4.89
C SER A 144 20.76 -16.06 5.49
N PRO A 145 20.65 -17.38 5.80
CA PRO A 145 19.50 -17.92 6.50
C PRO A 145 19.18 -17.24 7.83
N ALA A 146 20.20 -16.73 8.54
CA ALA A 146 20.01 -16.00 9.78
C ALA A 146 19.30 -14.65 9.56
N GLN A 147 19.62 -13.95 8.48
CA GLN A 147 18.94 -12.72 8.09
C GLN A 147 17.49 -12.98 7.65
N LEU A 148 17.26 -14.04 6.87
CA LEU A 148 15.91 -14.49 6.52
C LEU A 148 15.07 -14.80 7.75
N LYS A 149 15.64 -15.53 8.72
CA LYS A 149 14.96 -15.83 9.98
C LYS A 149 14.59 -14.58 10.74
N LEU A 150 15.50 -13.62 10.88
CA LEU A 150 15.22 -12.36 11.59
C LEU A 150 14.10 -11.56 10.90
N ALA A 151 14.10 -11.50 9.58
CA ALA A 151 13.05 -10.87 8.80
C ALA A 151 11.70 -11.59 8.98
N ALA A 152 11.69 -12.91 8.98
CA ALA A 152 10.49 -13.72 9.25
C ALA A 152 9.95 -13.53 10.68
N ASP A 153 10.81 -13.50 11.68
CA ASP A 153 10.42 -13.24 13.07
C ASP A 153 9.71 -11.87 13.19
N LYS A 154 10.22 -10.85 12.49
CA LYS A 154 9.59 -9.53 12.44
C LYS A 154 8.20 -9.56 11.80
N LEU A 155 8.03 -10.32 10.73
CA LEU A 155 6.72 -10.52 10.11
C LEU A 155 5.73 -11.17 11.10
N PHE A 156 6.13 -12.24 11.75
CA PHE A 156 5.27 -12.96 12.71
C PHE A 156 4.87 -12.08 13.91
N VAL A 157 5.80 -11.35 14.51
CA VAL A 157 5.45 -10.46 15.62
C VAL A 157 4.62 -9.24 15.19
N SER A 158 4.58 -8.94 13.90
CA SER A 158 3.71 -7.92 13.32
C SER A 158 2.32 -8.45 12.96
N GLY A 159 2.04 -9.73 13.21
CA GLY A 159 0.75 -10.36 12.95
C GLY A 159 0.59 -10.95 11.54
N ILE A 160 1.65 -11.00 10.75
CA ILE A 160 1.65 -11.67 9.46
C ILE A 160 1.74 -13.19 9.69
N ASN A 161 0.88 -13.96 9.05
CA ASN A 161 0.85 -15.41 9.18
C ASN A 161 1.02 -16.16 7.85
N GLN A 162 1.16 -15.41 6.75
CA GLN A 162 1.52 -15.96 5.45
C GLN A 162 2.61 -15.08 4.79
N ILE A 163 3.73 -15.72 4.46
CA ILE A 163 4.86 -15.07 3.82
C ILE A 163 4.80 -15.39 2.32
N ILE A 164 4.84 -14.33 1.51
CA ILE A 164 4.96 -14.41 0.06
C ILE A 164 6.34 -13.90 -0.32
N TYR A 165 7.15 -14.72 -0.95
CA TYR A 165 8.45 -14.28 -1.45
C TYR A 165 8.25 -13.27 -2.58
N HIS A 166 8.97 -12.16 -2.55
CA HIS A 166 8.95 -11.16 -3.61
C HIS A 166 9.39 -11.72 -4.97
N GLY A 167 10.05 -12.83 -4.95
CA GLY A 167 10.40 -13.59 -6.11
C GLY A 167 11.54 -14.55 -5.82
N ILE A 168 11.86 -15.36 -6.80
CA ILE A 168 13.03 -16.22 -6.79
C ILE A 168 13.88 -15.81 -7.98
N PRO A 169 15.14 -15.38 -7.77
CA PRO A 169 16.00 -15.00 -8.87
C PRO A 169 16.25 -16.21 -9.78
N TYR A 170 15.87 -16.09 -11.02
CA TYR A 170 16.12 -17.11 -12.02
C TYR A 170 17.24 -16.67 -12.96
N ARG A 171 18.32 -17.45 -12.99
CA ARG A 171 19.45 -17.21 -13.88
C ARG A 171 19.55 -18.32 -14.91
N PRO A 172 19.25 -18.06 -16.19
CA PRO A 172 19.54 -19.01 -17.27
C PRO A 172 21.03 -19.28 -17.38
N GLU A 173 21.40 -20.54 -17.69
CA GLU A 173 22.80 -20.88 -17.92
C GLU A 173 23.45 -19.99 -19.00
N GLY A 174 24.66 -19.54 -18.73
CA GLY A 174 25.47 -18.76 -19.67
C GLY A 174 25.14 -17.29 -19.81
N LYS A 175 24.24 -16.75 -18.96
CA LYS A 175 23.93 -15.32 -18.94
C LYS A 175 24.42 -14.66 -17.65
N ALA A 176 24.95 -13.45 -17.77
CA ALA A 176 25.25 -12.65 -16.60
C ALA A 176 23.95 -12.08 -15.99
N TYR A 177 23.96 -11.87 -14.68
CA TYR A 177 22.77 -11.32 -13.98
C TYR A 177 22.42 -9.91 -14.51
N GLU A 178 23.43 -9.10 -14.76
CA GLU A 178 23.31 -7.73 -15.26
C GLU A 178 22.64 -7.65 -16.64
N ASP A 179 22.69 -8.72 -17.44
CA ASP A 179 22.05 -8.78 -18.76
C ASP A 179 20.52 -8.77 -18.69
N TYR A 180 19.94 -9.07 -17.51
CA TYR A 180 18.50 -9.19 -17.33
C TYR A 180 17.86 -8.10 -16.48
N PHE A 181 18.57 -7.62 -15.45
CA PHE A 181 17.97 -6.76 -14.42
C PHE A 181 18.68 -5.43 -14.24
N GLY A 182 19.78 -5.19 -14.94
CA GLY A 182 20.55 -3.96 -14.80
C GLY A 182 21.01 -3.71 -13.37
N GLU A 183 20.87 -2.47 -12.89
CA GLU A 183 21.29 -2.07 -11.55
C GLU A 183 20.23 -2.33 -10.45
N LEU A 184 19.09 -2.93 -10.78
CA LEU A 184 17.97 -3.13 -9.85
C LEU A 184 18.01 -4.54 -9.23
N ASP A 185 18.79 -4.70 -8.19
CA ASP A 185 18.87 -5.92 -7.38
C ASP A 185 17.82 -5.91 -6.27
N TRP A 186 16.60 -6.36 -6.58
CA TRP A 186 15.45 -6.40 -5.66
C TRP A 186 15.19 -7.77 -5.04
N TYR A 187 16.08 -8.74 -5.23
CA TYR A 187 15.85 -10.14 -4.83
C TYR A 187 16.76 -10.57 -3.67
N PRO A 188 16.28 -11.50 -2.83
CA PRO A 188 17.08 -12.07 -1.75
C PRO A 188 18.31 -12.87 -2.25
#